data_f06f83a4722e52a65f141a7681da4377
#
_entry.id   f06f83a4722e52a65f141a7681da4377
#
_cell.length_a   1.000
_cell.length_b   1.000
_cell.length_c   1.000
_cell.angle_alpha   90.00
_cell.angle_beta   90.00
_cell.angle_gamma   90.00
#
_symmetry.space_group_name_H-M   'P 1'
#
loop_
_entity.id
_entity.type
_entity.pdbx_description
1 polymer ?
#
loop_
_entity_poly.entity_id
_entity_poly.type
_entity_poly.pdbx_seq_one_letter_code
_entity_poly.pdbx_strand_id
1 'polypeptide(L)'
;MNVRCALMDDLEEIIELYDAVSDAMKESAFDIGWRKNLYPSKEMIQSDIKQQTLYILQKEEKIIGAMVLNHESDPCYQNVYWQINVDDTEAIILHRFCIHPDYHGCGKYFLKQALKIAQKQNQRVMRLDVLSSNLPAIRLYEKCGFLLQEKQMMDYGKTVVAHLYEKLI
;
A
#
# COMPACT_ATOMS: atom_id res chain seq x y z
N MET A 1 9.91 12.97 11.23
CA MET A 1 9.47 11.78 10.45
C MET A 1 10.42 11.60 9.28
N ASN A 2 10.90 10.39 9.09
CA ASN A 2 11.82 9.99 8.02
C ASN A 2 11.22 8.80 7.25
N VAL A 3 11.48 8.73 5.93
CA VAL A 3 11.08 7.60 5.09
C VAL A 3 12.33 7.02 4.45
N ARG A 4 12.51 5.72 4.58
CA ARG A 4 13.63 4.98 4.01
C ARG A 4 13.20 3.58 3.56
N CYS A 5 14.02 2.95 2.74
CA CYS A 5 13.89 1.53 2.45
C CYS A 5 14.10 0.72 3.75
N ALA A 6 13.34 -0.34 3.92
CA ALA A 6 13.48 -1.25 5.06
C ALA A 6 14.73 -2.13 4.92
N LEU A 7 15.32 -2.49 6.05
CA LEU A 7 16.43 -3.43 6.17
C LEU A 7 15.97 -4.70 6.88
N MET A 8 16.73 -5.78 6.77
CA MET A 8 16.36 -7.05 7.44
C MET A 8 16.27 -6.92 8.97
N ASP A 9 17.02 -5.99 9.56
CA ASP A 9 16.95 -5.71 11.00
C ASP A 9 15.61 -5.07 11.43
N ASP A 10 14.86 -4.49 10.48
CA ASP A 10 13.54 -3.91 10.75
C ASP A 10 12.41 -4.96 10.73
N LEU A 11 12.70 -6.21 10.33
CA LEU A 11 11.69 -7.22 10.01
C LEU A 11 10.67 -7.44 11.13
N GLU A 12 11.14 -7.64 12.36
CA GLU A 12 10.26 -7.97 13.48
C GLU A 12 9.36 -6.77 13.84
N GLU A 13 9.90 -5.53 13.82
CA GLU A 13 9.10 -4.33 14.09
C GLU A 13 8.08 -4.07 12.97
N ILE A 14 8.39 -4.41 11.72
CA ILE A 14 7.43 -4.32 10.60
C ILE A 14 6.30 -5.35 10.76
N ILE A 15 6.61 -6.57 11.21
CA ILE A 15 5.58 -7.58 11.52
C ILE A 15 4.67 -7.08 12.63
N GLU A 16 5.23 -6.55 13.71
CA GLU A 16 4.46 -5.97 14.83
C GLU A 16 3.53 -4.83 14.34
N LEU A 17 4.02 -3.96 13.45
CA LEU A 17 3.20 -2.92 12.84
C LEU A 17 2.01 -3.50 12.08
N TYR A 18 2.23 -4.47 11.18
CA TYR A 18 1.15 -5.09 10.41
C TYR A 18 0.15 -5.83 11.30
N ASP A 19 0.64 -6.45 12.36
CA ASP A 19 -0.19 -7.11 13.36
C ASP A 19 -1.07 -6.12 14.13
N ALA A 20 -0.50 -4.99 14.57
CA ALA A 20 -1.26 -3.93 15.24
C ALA A 20 -2.36 -3.36 14.34
N VAL A 21 -2.06 -3.15 13.05
CA VAL A 21 -3.05 -2.69 12.06
C VAL A 21 -4.14 -3.74 11.84
N SER A 22 -3.76 -5.02 11.71
CA SER A 22 -4.74 -6.12 11.54
C SER A 22 -5.69 -6.23 12.72
N ASP A 23 -5.18 -6.10 13.94
CA ASP A 23 -6.00 -6.18 15.17
C ASP A 23 -6.96 -4.99 15.26
N ALA A 24 -6.48 -3.77 15.05
CA ALA A 24 -7.32 -2.58 15.07
C ALA A 24 -8.43 -2.63 14.00
N MET A 25 -8.15 -3.24 12.84
CA MET A 25 -9.13 -3.34 11.76
C MET A 25 -10.18 -4.42 11.99
N LYS A 26 -9.87 -5.51 12.71
CA LYS A 26 -10.87 -6.54 13.07
C LYS A 26 -12.04 -5.97 13.85
N GLU A 27 -11.79 -4.99 14.70
CA GLU A 27 -12.80 -4.35 15.55
C GLU A 27 -13.49 -3.16 14.86
N SER A 28 -13.03 -2.81 13.67
CA SER A 28 -13.55 -1.67 12.91
C SER A 28 -14.66 -2.07 11.95
N ALA A 29 -15.46 -1.09 11.53
CA ALA A 29 -16.41 -1.25 10.43
C ALA A 29 -15.74 -1.40 9.05
N PHE A 30 -14.40 -1.35 8.99
CA PHE A 30 -13.61 -1.33 7.76
C PHE A 30 -12.72 -2.57 7.68
N ASP A 31 -13.23 -3.65 7.08
CA ASP A 31 -12.41 -4.85 6.83
C ASP A 31 -11.41 -4.56 5.72
N ILE A 32 -10.11 -4.71 6.02
CA ILE A 32 -9.01 -4.57 5.06
C ILE A 32 -8.54 -5.91 4.51
N GLY A 33 -9.14 -7.01 4.93
CA GLY A 33 -8.79 -8.37 4.49
C GLY A 33 -7.49 -8.91 5.10
N TRP A 34 -6.78 -8.14 5.90
CA TRP A 34 -5.52 -8.60 6.51
C TRP A 34 -5.76 -9.54 7.68
N ARG A 35 -4.88 -10.53 7.81
CA ARG A 35 -4.95 -11.55 8.87
C ARG A 35 -3.55 -11.88 9.34
N LYS A 36 -3.31 -11.79 10.64
CA LYS A 36 -2.03 -12.12 11.26
C LYS A 36 -1.50 -13.47 10.78
N ASN A 37 -0.21 -13.53 10.53
CA ASN A 37 0.53 -14.71 10.06
C ASN A 37 0.05 -15.27 8.71
N LEU A 38 -0.90 -14.61 8.02
CA LEU A 38 -1.42 -15.05 6.73
C LEU A 38 -1.20 -14.00 5.65
N TYR A 39 -1.60 -12.76 5.89
CA TYR A 39 -1.40 -11.66 4.96
C TYR A 39 -1.31 -10.30 5.69
N PRO A 40 -0.22 -9.53 5.48
CA PRO A 40 1.01 -10.01 4.83
C PRO A 40 1.72 -11.07 5.66
N SER A 41 2.26 -12.11 5.03
CA SER A 41 3.04 -13.13 5.72
C SER A 41 4.47 -12.66 5.98
N LYS A 42 5.17 -13.30 6.93
CA LYS A 42 6.58 -13.02 7.21
C LYS A 42 7.45 -13.20 5.98
N GLU A 43 7.19 -14.25 5.18
CA GLU A 43 7.93 -14.55 3.95
C GLU A 43 7.74 -13.46 2.90
N MET A 44 6.52 -12.92 2.75
CA MET A 44 6.24 -11.79 1.86
C MET A 44 7.02 -10.55 2.29
N ILE A 45 6.98 -10.20 3.58
CA ILE A 45 7.70 -9.05 4.12
C ILE A 45 9.22 -9.21 3.91
N GLN A 46 9.77 -10.39 4.17
CA GLN A 46 11.19 -10.69 3.92
C GLN A 46 11.54 -10.55 2.44
N SER A 47 10.67 -11.02 1.54
CA SER A 47 10.87 -10.88 0.09
C SER A 47 10.90 -9.41 -0.32
N ASP A 48 9.94 -8.62 0.13
CA ASP A 48 9.85 -7.19 -0.17
C ASP A 48 11.09 -6.42 0.33
N ILE A 49 11.61 -6.77 1.53
CA ILE A 49 12.83 -6.17 2.06
C ILE A 49 14.03 -6.54 1.20
N LYS A 50 14.19 -7.82 0.84
CA LYS A 50 15.30 -8.30 -0.01
C LYS A 50 15.29 -7.66 -1.40
N GLN A 51 14.09 -7.44 -1.95
CA GLN A 51 13.89 -6.77 -3.24
C GLN A 51 14.02 -5.24 -3.15
N GLN A 52 14.19 -4.69 -1.95
CA GLN A 52 14.26 -3.23 -1.70
C GLN A 52 12.99 -2.48 -2.15
N THR A 53 11.84 -3.13 -2.10
CA THR A 53 10.54 -2.55 -2.48
C THR A 53 9.72 -2.09 -1.28
N LEU A 54 10.07 -2.51 -0.06
CA LEU A 54 9.41 -2.11 1.18
C LEU A 54 10.04 -0.85 1.76
N TYR A 55 9.21 0.16 2.00
CA TYR A 55 9.60 1.43 2.61
C TYR A 55 8.87 1.60 3.94
N ILE A 56 9.56 2.19 4.91
CA ILE A 56 9.04 2.45 6.25
C ILE A 56 8.99 3.94 6.54
N LEU A 57 8.01 4.34 7.34
CA LEU A 57 7.92 5.65 7.96
C LEU A 57 8.35 5.55 9.41
N GLN A 58 9.39 6.27 9.78
CA GLN A 58 9.89 6.34 11.15
C GLN A 58 9.58 7.67 11.83
N LYS A 59 9.26 7.61 13.11
CA LYS A 59 9.15 8.75 14.02
C LYS A 59 9.80 8.38 15.35
N GLU A 60 10.81 9.16 15.78
CA GLU A 60 11.50 8.94 17.08
C GLU A 60 11.98 7.48 17.23
N GLU A 61 12.67 6.97 16.20
CA GLU A 61 13.20 5.59 16.10
C GLU A 61 12.15 4.48 15.95
N LYS A 62 10.85 4.76 16.10
CA LYS A 62 9.77 3.78 15.89
C LYS A 62 9.31 3.72 14.45
N ILE A 63 9.05 2.52 13.96
CA ILE A 63 8.39 2.29 12.68
C ILE A 63 6.88 2.48 12.88
N ILE A 64 6.33 3.51 12.25
CA ILE A 64 4.92 3.90 12.38
C ILE A 64 4.12 3.75 11.09
N GLY A 65 4.76 3.30 10.02
CA GLY A 65 4.10 3.03 8.76
C GLY A 65 4.95 2.18 7.84
N ALA A 66 4.29 1.44 6.97
CA ALA A 66 4.93 0.62 5.94
C ALA A 66 4.17 0.74 4.62
N MET A 67 4.87 0.57 3.51
CA MET A 67 4.33 0.49 2.16
C MET A 67 5.28 -0.29 1.26
N VAL A 68 4.73 -0.91 0.22
CA VAL A 68 5.52 -1.57 -0.82
C VAL A 68 5.29 -0.86 -2.15
N LEU A 69 6.37 -0.61 -2.87
CA LEU A 69 6.37 0.00 -4.19
C LEU A 69 7.10 -0.94 -5.16
N ASN A 70 6.37 -1.55 -6.08
CA ASN A 70 6.93 -2.47 -7.09
C ASN A 70 6.10 -2.43 -8.39
N HIS A 71 6.34 -3.35 -9.32
CA HIS A 71 5.60 -3.48 -10.58
C HIS A 71 4.75 -4.75 -10.64
N GLU A 72 4.55 -5.43 -9.51
CA GLU A 72 3.75 -6.65 -9.44
C GLU A 72 2.27 -6.27 -9.35
N SER A 73 1.49 -6.59 -10.37
CA SER A 73 0.04 -6.34 -10.40
C SER A 73 -0.75 -7.63 -10.25
N ASP A 74 -1.93 -7.51 -9.63
CA ASP A 74 -2.92 -8.57 -9.71
C ASP A 74 -3.40 -8.75 -11.17
N PRO A 75 -3.71 -9.97 -11.62
CA PRO A 75 -4.20 -10.21 -12.99
C PRO A 75 -5.39 -9.33 -13.40
N CYS A 76 -6.22 -8.92 -12.46
CA CYS A 76 -7.36 -8.05 -12.74
C CYS A 76 -6.97 -6.67 -13.30
N TYR A 77 -5.73 -6.21 -13.05
CA TYR A 77 -5.22 -4.95 -13.60
C TYR A 77 -5.17 -4.93 -15.12
N GLN A 78 -5.02 -6.10 -15.77
CA GLN A 78 -5.03 -6.23 -17.22
C GLN A 78 -6.41 -5.99 -17.84
N ASN A 79 -7.47 -6.12 -17.04
CA ASN A 79 -8.85 -5.90 -17.48
C ASN A 79 -9.34 -4.47 -17.23
N VAL A 80 -8.50 -3.61 -16.67
CA VAL A 80 -8.86 -2.22 -16.34
C VAL A 80 -8.52 -1.29 -17.50
N TYR A 81 -9.46 -0.46 -17.87
CA TYR A 81 -9.21 0.63 -18.81
C TYR A 81 -8.54 1.80 -18.09
N TRP A 82 -7.22 1.78 -18.05
CA TRP A 82 -6.41 2.84 -17.46
C TRP A 82 -6.46 4.10 -18.34
N GLN A 83 -6.75 5.26 -17.76
CA GLN A 83 -6.82 6.53 -18.52
C GLN A 83 -5.44 7.00 -18.97
N ILE A 84 -4.39 6.68 -18.20
CA ILE A 84 -3.03 7.07 -18.54
C ILE A 84 -2.35 5.88 -19.21
N ASN A 85 -2.13 6.02 -20.52
CA ASN A 85 -1.45 4.99 -21.30
C ASN A 85 0.07 5.08 -21.09
N VAL A 86 0.63 4.10 -20.40
CA VAL A 86 2.07 3.94 -20.13
C VAL A 86 2.43 2.46 -20.18
N ASP A 87 3.69 2.17 -20.41
CA ASP A 87 4.19 0.81 -20.27
C ASP A 87 4.19 0.37 -18.79
N ASP A 88 4.06 -0.93 -18.55
CA ASP A 88 4.03 -1.46 -17.17
C ASP A 88 5.29 -1.09 -16.36
N THR A 89 6.42 -0.90 -17.02
CA THR A 89 7.67 -0.43 -16.40
C THR A 89 7.65 1.03 -15.96
N GLU A 90 6.69 1.82 -16.43
CA GLU A 90 6.48 3.22 -16.06
C GLU A 90 5.36 3.41 -15.04
N ALA A 91 4.63 2.32 -14.70
CA ALA A 91 3.54 2.30 -13.74
C ALA A 91 3.94 1.56 -12.46
N ILE A 92 4.23 2.29 -11.40
CA ILE A 92 4.52 1.69 -10.09
C ILE A 92 3.23 1.42 -9.33
N ILE A 93 3.20 0.31 -8.59
CA ILE A 93 2.03 -0.10 -7.81
C ILE A 93 2.33 0.05 -6.33
N LEU A 94 1.40 0.68 -5.62
CA LEU A 94 1.44 0.85 -4.18
C LEU A 94 0.66 -0.28 -3.50
N HIS A 95 1.37 -1.08 -2.70
CA HIS A 95 0.78 -2.19 -1.96
C HIS A 95 0.97 -2.03 -0.45
N ARG A 96 0.11 -2.71 0.31
CA ARG A 96 0.24 -2.89 1.76
C ARG A 96 0.57 -1.61 2.52
N PHE A 97 -0.02 -0.50 2.05
CA PHE A 97 0.15 0.81 2.69
C PHE A 97 -0.59 0.85 4.03
N CYS A 98 0.13 1.15 5.11
CA CYS A 98 -0.48 1.30 6.43
C CYS A 98 0.24 2.33 7.30
N ILE A 99 -0.49 2.79 8.30
CA ILE A 99 0.01 3.60 9.42
C ILE A 99 -0.44 2.93 10.71
N HIS A 100 0.44 2.87 11.70
CA HIS A 100 0.12 2.33 13.02
C HIS A 100 -1.11 3.05 13.61
N PRO A 101 -2.05 2.34 14.23
CA PRO A 101 -3.32 2.90 14.69
C PRO A 101 -3.19 4.11 15.61
N ASP A 102 -2.13 4.17 16.43
CA ASP A 102 -1.90 5.27 17.37
C ASP A 102 -1.35 6.56 16.71
N TYR A 103 -0.97 6.50 15.41
CA TYR A 103 -0.32 7.61 14.71
C TYR A 103 -1.22 8.23 13.64
N HIS A 104 -2.33 8.81 14.05
CA HIS A 104 -3.28 9.44 13.14
C HIS A 104 -2.68 10.62 12.35
N GLY A 105 -3.18 10.83 11.14
CA GLY A 105 -2.82 11.98 10.29
C GLY A 105 -1.52 11.85 9.50
N CYS A 106 -0.72 10.81 9.72
CA CYS A 106 0.55 10.59 9.01
C CYS A 106 0.38 10.06 7.58
N GLY A 107 -0.76 9.46 7.23
CA GLY A 107 -0.99 8.80 5.94
C GLY A 107 -0.78 9.73 4.74
N LYS A 108 -1.28 10.98 4.80
CA LYS A 108 -1.08 11.95 3.72
C LYS A 108 0.40 12.30 3.49
N TYR A 109 1.15 12.45 4.57
CA TYR A 109 2.60 12.70 4.48
C TYR A 109 3.29 11.50 3.84
N PHE A 110 3.01 10.28 4.32
CA PHE A 110 3.65 9.06 3.84
C PHE A 110 3.34 8.78 2.37
N LEU A 111 2.07 8.95 1.95
CA LEU A 111 1.67 8.82 0.55
C LEU A 111 2.37 9.84 -0.37
N LYS A 112 2.58 11.07 0.11
CA LYS A 112 3.38 12.08 -0.61
C LYS A 112 4.85 11.65 -0.77
N GLN A 113 5.41 10.95 0.21
CA GLN A 113 6.76 10.39 0.06
C GLN A 113 6.81 9.23 -0.93
N ALA A 114 5.77 8.38 -0.98
CA ALA A 114 5.62 7.35 -2.01
C ALA A 114 5.70 7.96 -3.42
N LEU A 115 4.93 9.02 -3.68
CA LEU A 115 4.96 9.72 -4.98
C LEU A 115 6.35 10.30 -5.30
N LYS A 116 7.05 10.88 -4.31
CA LYS A 116 8.42 11.39 -4.52
C LYS A 116 9.43 10.27 -4.81
N ILE A 117 9.29 9.11 -4.16
CA ILE A 117 10.13 7.94 -4.43
C ILE A 117 9.89 7.47 -5.86
N ALA A 118 8.64 7.29 -6.25
CA ALA A 118 8.25 6.90 -7.60
C ALA A 118 8.78 7.88 -8.65
N GLN A 119 8.68 9.19 -8.42
CA GLN A 119 9.23 10.21 -9.31
C GLN A 119 10.75 10.10 -9.47
N LYS A 120 11.48 9.83 -8.37
CA LYS A 120 12.94 9.62 -8.43
C LYS A 120 13.33 8.34 -9.17
N GLN A 121 12.42 7.37 -9.25
CA GLN A 121 12.57 6.13 -10.01
C GLN A 121 12.08 6.28 -11.46
N ASN A 122 11.83 7.50 -11.93
CA ASN A 122 11.33 7.81 -13.27
C ASN A 122 9.98 7.16 -13.60
N GLN A 123 9.17 6.88 -12.57
CA GLN A 123 7.83 6.38 -12.77
C GLN A 123 6.88 7.52 -13.19
N ARG A 124 5.99 7.24 -14.13
CA ARG A 124 5.03 8.24 -14.65
C ARG A 124 3.68 8.16 -13.95
N VAL A 125 3.33 6.98 -13.49
CA VAL A 125 2.02 6.68 -12.91
C VAL A 125 2.18 5.85 -11.65
N MET A 126 1.37 6.13 -10.63
CA MET A 126 1.15 5.25 -9.49
C MET A 126 -0.25 4.67 -9.56
N ARG A 127 -0.36 3.34 -9.44
CA ARG A 127 -1.61 2.60 -9.38
C ARG A 127 -1.75 1.91 -8.03
N LEU A 128 -2.97 1.65 -7.63
CA LEU A 128 -3.27 0.89 -6.42
C LEU A 128 -4.66 0.27 -6.51
N ASP A 129 -4.88 -0.77 -5.73
CA ASP A 129 -6.20 -1.28 -5.43
C ASP A 129 -6.50 -1.14 -3.93
N VAL A 130 -7.76 -1.02 -3.62
CA VAL A 130 -8.24 -0.91 -2.24
C VAL A 130 -9.61 -1.54 -2.10
N LEU A 131 -9.83 -2.32 -1.04
CA LEU A 131 -11.14 -2.90 -0.76
C LEU A 131 -12.20 -1.81 -0.64
N SER A 132 -13.37 -2.04 -1.24
CA SER A 132 -14.52 -1.11 -1.21
C SER A 132 -15.01 -0.80 0.22
N SER A 133 -14.73 -1.69 1.17
CA SER A 133 -14.99 -1.51 2.60
C SER A 133 -14.03 -0.55 3.30
N ASN A 134 -12.81 -0.36 2.76
CA ASN A 134 -11.77 0.46 3.37
C ASN A 134 -11.96 1.96 3.08
N LEU A 135 -13.05 2.53 3.57
CA LEU A 135 -13.42 3.93 3.35
C LEU A 135 -12.34 4.94 3.81
N PRO A 136 -11.61 4.73 4.91
CA PRO A 136 -10.53 5.64 5.30
C PRO A 136 -9.41 5.72 4.25
N ALA A 137 -8.99 4.60 3.68
CA ALA A 137 -7.97 4.57 2.65
C ALA A 137 -8.47 5.19 1.34
N ILE A 138 -9.68 4.87 0.91
CA ILE A 138 -10.34 5.47 -0.25
C ILE A 138 -10.32 7.01 -0.15
N ARG A 139 -10.80 7.55 0.98
CA ARG A 139 -10.79 9.01 1.21
C ARG A 139 -9.39 9.62 1.20
N LEU A 140 -8.39 8.89 1.69
CA LEU A 140 -7.00 9.34 1.66
C LEU A 140 -6.49 9.44 0.22
N TYR A 141 -6.69 8.41 -0.59
CA TYR A 141 -6.24 8.36 -1.98
C TYR A 141 -6.91 9.45 -2.81
N GLU A 142 -8.23 9.58 -2.73
CA GLU A 142 -8.99 10.63 -3.44
C GLU A 142 -8.53 12.05 -3.04
N LYS A 143 -8.34 12.32 -1.73
CA LYS A 143 -7.79 13.60 -1.25
C LYS A 143 -6.35 13.86 -1.70
N CYS A 144 -5.61 12.83 -2.07
CA CYS A 144 -4.27 12.94 -2.62
C CYS A 144 -4.27 12.98 -4.16
N GLY A 145 -5.44 13.02 -4.81
CA GLY A 145 -5.60 13.18 -6.24
C GLY A 145 -5.46 11.89 -7.04
N PHE A 146 -5.66 10.73 -6.42
CA PHE A 146 -5.88 9.49 -7.13
C PHE A 146 -7.29 9.48 -7.71
N LEU A 147 -7.44 9.01 -8.93
CA LEU A 147 -8.70 8.93 -9.65
C LEU A 147 -9.14 7.47 -9.75
N LEU A 148 -10.38 7.20 -9.36
CA LEU A 148 -10.99 5.89 -9.54
C LEU A 148 -11.09 5.59 -11.03
N GLN A 149 -10.54 4.45 -11.42
CA GLN A 149 -10.61 3.96 -12.79
C GLN A 149 -11.72 2.94 -12.94
N GLU A 150 -11.73 1.93 -12.09
CA GLU A 150 -12.69 0.85 -12.18
C GLU A 150 -12.91 0.15 -10.83
N LYS A 151 -13.96 -0.67 -10.75
CA LYS A 151 -14.23 -1.59 -9.64
C LYS A 151 -14.16 -3.00 -10.18
N GLN A 152 -13.32 -3.83 -9.58
CA GLN A 152 -13.10 -5.21 -10.00
C GLN A 152 -13.41 -6.18 -8.86
N MET A 153 -13.82 -7.38 -9.26
CA MET A 153 -13.92 -8.51 -8.33
C MET A 153 -12.53 -9.11 -8.17
N MET A 154 -12.02 -9.17 -6.96
CA MET A 154 -10.71 -9.75 -6.64
C MET A 154 -10.86 -10.90 -5.66
N ASP A 155 -9.94 -11.87 -5.71
CA ASP A 155 -9.90 -13.00 -4.80
C ASP A 155 -8.83 -12.78 -3.72
N TYR A 156 -9.30 -12.50 -2.51
CA TYR A 156 -8.48 -12.44 -1.29
C TYR A 156 -8.82 -13.61 -0.34
N GLY A 157 -8.94 -14.85 -0.89
CA GLY A 157 -9.47 -16.01 -0.17
C GLY A 157 -10.99 -16.00 -0.03
N LYS A 158 -11.61 -14.93 -0.46
CA LYS A 158 -13.05 -14.72 -0.73
C LYS A 158 -13.17 -13.67 -1.83
N THR A 159 -14.22 -13.75 -2.62
CA THR A 159 -14.49 -12.73 -3.64
C THR A 159 -14.88 -11.40 -2.96
N VAL A 160 -14.17 -10.35 -3.29
CA VAL A 160 -14.37 -8.99 -2.76
C VAL A 160 -14.39 -7.98 -3.89
N VAL A 161 -15.01 -6.82 -3.66
CA VAL A 161 -14.95 -5.69 -4.59
C VAL A 161 -13.78 -4.81 -4.19
N ALA A 162 -12.85 -4.59 -5.12
CA ALA A 162 -11.77 -3.62 -5.00
C ALA A 162 -12.01 -2.43 -5.93
N HIS A 163 -11.62 -1.26 -5.48
CA HIS A 163 -11.55 -0.04 -6.27
C HIS A 163 -10.11 0.14 -6.76
N LEU A 164 -9.94 0.28 -8.07
CA LEU A 164 -8.63 0.50 -8.69
C LEU A 164 -8.45 1.98 -9.00
N TYR A 165 -7.36 2.51 -8.53
CA TYR A 165 -7.05 3.94 -8.63
C TYR A 165 -5.75 4.17 -9.39
N GLU A 166 -5.69 5.31 -10.05
CA GLU A 166 -4.53 5.76 -10.81
C GLU A 166 -4.22 7.23 -10.51
N LYS A 167 -2.93 7.57 -10.50
CA LYS A 167 -2.47 8.94 -10.37
C LYS A 167 -1.24 9.20 -11.23
N LEU A 168 -1.27 10.28 -12.02
CA LEU A 168 -0.08 10.82 -12.68
C LEU A 168 0.90 11.38 -11.63
N ILE A 169 2.20 11.07 -11.78
CA ILE A 169 3.30 11.49 -10.90
C ILE A 169 3.96 12.76 -11.43
#